data_412368bad153e07e525551edb89a53ae
#
_entry.id   412368bad153e07e525551edb89a53ae
#
_cell.length_a   1.000
_cell.length_b   1.000
_cell.length_c   1.000
_cell.angle_alpha   90.00
_cell.angle_beta   90.00
_cell.angle_gamma   90.00
#
_symmetry.space_group_name_H-M   'P 1'
#
loop_
_entity.id
_entity.type
_entity.pdbx_description
1 polymer ?
#
loop_
_entity_poly.entity_id
_entity_poly.type
_entity_poly.pdbx_seq_one_letter_code
_entity_poly.pdbx_strand_id
1 'polypeptide(L)'
;YNLAILYDPDEKFPPSDKKALHKLLELAKKMDIHAELLTEEDATRLMEFDALFIRTTTSLNHYTFRLSQLATQNGLAVIDDPQSIIRCTNKVYLKELFEKEKIPAPLSMLLFKSNVNSYEEITEQLGSPFILKIPDGSFSIGMKKVNNEIELDEALKVLFDKSSILLAQEFTPTDFDWRIGILNGEPLYACKYYMAKGHWQIYCHYASGRSRCGLVETIPIYQVPRKVLDTALRAASFIGKGLYGVDLKMVNDRAIVIEINDNPSIDHGLEDAILGDELYYRLLNNFWRMLDVKRF
;
A
#
# COMPACT_ATOMS: atom_id res chain seq x y z
N TYR A 1 26.75 8.01 -0.90
CA TYR A 1 25.88 8.06 -2.08
C TYR A 1 24.88 9.21 -1.99
N ASN A 2 24.32 9.58 -3.14
CA ASN A 2 23.33 10.64 -3.26
C ASN A 2 21.93 10.02 -3.37
N LEU A 3 21.02 10.42 -2.49
CA LEU A 3 19.64 9.91 -2.42
C LEU A 3 18.64 11.02 -2.77
N ALA A 4 17.91 10.84 -3.87
CA ALA A 4 16.73 11.63 -4.17
C ALA A 4 15.52 11.10 -3.37
N ILE A 5 14.82 11.95 -2.65
CA ILE A 5 13.56 11.64 -1.97
C ILE A 5 12.46 12.43 -2.69
N LEU A 6 11.67 11.73 -3.50
CA LEU A 6 10.60 12.35 -4.27
C LEU A 6 9.37 12.56 -3.40
N TYR A 7 8.89 13.79 -3.30
CA TYR A 7 7.71 14.15 -2.52
C TYR A 7 6.87 15.20 -3.23
N ASP A 8 5.61 15.31 -2.86
CA ASP A 8 4.72 16.38 -3.29
C ASP A 8 4.31 17.19 -2.06
N PRO A 9 4.68 18.50 -1.97
CA PRO A 9 4.36 19.34 -0.82
C PRO A 9 2.86 19.64 -0.67
N ASP A 10 2.07 19.47 -1.73
CA ASP A 10 0.64 19.78 -1.81
C ASP A 10 -0.23 18.52 -1.73
N GLU A 11 0.36 17.33 -1.62
CA GLU A 11 -0.37 16.09 -1.51
C GLU A 11 -1.19 16.03 -0.22
N LYS A 12 -2.48 15.74 -0.37
CA LYS A 12 -3.42 15.74 0.76
C LYS A 12 -3.19 14.59 1.75
N PHE A 13 -2.76 13.43 1.23
CA PHE A 13 -2.51 12.21 2.00
C PHE A 13 -1.16 11.62 1.59
N PRO A 14 -0.04 12.30 1.90
CA PRO A 14 1.26 11.80 1.50
C PRO A 14 1.61 10.51 2.28
N PRO A 15 2.41 9.62 1.71
CA PRO A 15 2.86 8.42 2.40
C PRO A 15 3.88 8.71 3.52
N SER A 16 4.37 9.94 3.64
CA SER A 16 5.15 10.41 4.78
C SER A 16 4.82 11.84 5.16
N ASP A 17 4.62 12.09 6.44
CA ASP A 17 4.47 13.44 6.95
C ASP A 17 5.80 14.22 6.89
N LYS A 18 5.71 15.55 7.02
CA LYS A 18 6.89 16.44 6.95
C LYS A 18 7.94 16.13 8.01
N LYS A 19 7.52 15.62 9.18
CA LYS A 19 8.44 15.27 10.27
C LYS A 19 9.23 14.01 9.95
N ALA A 20 8.58 13.00 9.37
CA ALA A 20 9.25 11.78 8.90
C ALA A 20 10.27 12.08 7.80
N LEU A 21 9.92 12.93 6.82
CA LEU A 21 10.85 13.37 5.78
C LEU A 21 12.04 14.13 6.37
N HIS A 22 11.80 15.02 7.34
CA HIS A 22 12.88 15.75 8.02
C HIS A 22 13.82 14.82 8.78
N LYS A 23 13.26 13.84 9.52
CA LYS A 23 14.04 12.80 10.21
C LYS A 23 14.91 11.99 9.23
N LEU A 24 14.35 11.62 8.09
CA LEU A 24 15.08 10.88 7.06
C LEU A 24 16.31 11.68 6.57
N LEU A 25 16.14 12.98 6.29
CA LEU A 25 17.25 13.87 5.89
C LEU A 25 18.30 14.03 7.00
N GLU A 26 17.85 14.23 8.25
CA GLU A 26 18.74 14.38 9.41
C GLU A 26 19.62 13.13 9.61
N LEU A 27 19.00 11.95 9.52
CA LEU A 27 19.71 10.69 9.73
C LEU A 27 20.58 10.31 8.52
N ALA A 28 20.16 10.63 7.30
CA ALA A 28 21.01 10.50 6.12
C ALA A 28 22.31 11.28 6.29
N LYS A 29 22.24 12.53 6.77
CA LYS A 29 23.41 13.36 7.06
C LYS A 29 24.34 12.72 8.12
N LYS A 30 23.78 12.10 9.18
CA LYS A 30 24.57 11.38 10.21
C LYS A 30 25.27 10.13 9.66
N MET A 31 24.75 9.56 8.56
CA MET A 31 25.31 8.40 7.87
C MET A 31 26.22 8.76 6.69
N ASP A 32 26.56 10.03 6.52
CA ASP A 32 27.33 10.55 5.38
C ASP A 32 26.66 10.24 4.02
N ILE A 33 25.32 10.32 3.99
CA ILE A 33 24.49 10.18 2.80
C ILE A 33 24.01 11.56 2.41
N HIS A 34 24.27 11.98 1.17
CA HIS A 34 23.72 13.21 0.64
C HIS A 34 22.29 12.96 0.17
N ALA A 35 21.32 13.35 0.99
CA ALA A 35 19.89 13.19 0.69
C ALA A 35 19.24 14.55 0.42
N GLU A 36 18.40 14.62 -0.62
CA GLU A 36 17.69 15.82 -1.03
C GLU A 36 16.22 15.52 -1.35
N LEU A 37 15.33 16.43 -0.95
CA LEU A 37 13.92 16.36 -1.33
C LEU A 37 13.76 16.92 -2.74
N LEU A 38 13.15 16.14 -3.63
CA LEU A 38 12.82 16.53 -5.00
C LEU A 38 11.30 16.58 -5.19
N THR A 39 10.85 17.52 -6.01
CA THR A 39 9.47 17.60 -6.51
C THR A 39 9.40 17.11 -7.95
N GLU A 40 8.21 17.09 -8.56
CA GLU A 40 8.04 16.79 -9.98
C GLU A 40 8.85 17.76 -10.87
N GLU A 41 8.95 19.03 -10.46
CA GLU A 41 9.71 20.07 -11.21
C GLU A 41 11.22 19.78 -11.25
N ASP A 42 11.74 19.07 -10.25
CA ASP A 42 13.14 18.67 -10.16
C ASP A 42 13.47 17.37 -10.92
N ALA A 43 12.53 16.80 -11.66
CA ALA A 43 12.68 15.50 -12.34
C ALA A 43 13.91 15.43 -13.27
N THR A 44 14.33 16.58 -13.87
CA THR A 44 15.51 16.67 -14.73
C THR A 44 16.82 16.43 -13.99
N ARG A 45 16.84 16.62 -12.66
CA ARG A 45 18.00 16.44 -11.79
C ARG A 45 18.16 14.99 -11.32
N LEU A 46 17.20 14.11 -11.63
CA LEU A 46 17.19 12.73 -11.12
C LEU A 46 18.50 11.98 -11.41
N MET A 47 19.17 12.26 -12.51
CA MET A 47 20.43 11.61 -12.89
C MET A 47 21.66 12.10 -12.10
N GLU A 48 21.51 13.09 -11.23
CA GLU A 48 22.56 13.53 -10.29
C GLU A 48 22.69 12.59 -9.07
N PHE A 49 21.75 11.65 -8.91
CA PHE A 49 21.60 10.78 -7.75
C PHE A 49 21.94 9.31 -8.07
N ASP A 50 22.32 8.56 -7.03
CA ASP A 50 22.58 7.12 -7.08
C ASP A 50 21.32 6.30 -6.75
N ALA A 51 20.40 6.90 -6.00
CA ALA A 51 19.19 6.24 -5.51
C ALA A 51 17.97 7.18 -5.54
N LEU A 52 16.78 6.56 -5.68
CA LEU A 52 15.48 7.24 -5.63
C LEU A 52 14.58 6.58 -4.58
N PHE A 53 14.08 7.35 -3.63
CA PHE A 53 13.04 6.96 -2.69
C PHE A 53 11.76 7.75 -2.96
N ILE A 54 10.69 7.08 -3.37
CA ILE A 54 9.41 7.71 -3.68
C ILE A 54 8.58 7.83 -2.40
N ARG A 55 8.23 9.08 -2.03
CA ARG A 55 7.37 9.40 -0.87
C ARG A 55 6.23 10.33 -1.25
N THR A 56 5.64 10.07 -2.40
CA THR A 56 4.38 10.61 -2.91
C THR A 56 3.62 9.49 -3.60
N THR A 57 2.29 9.61 -3.71
CA THR A 57 1.41 8.53 -4.19
C THR A 57 1.89 7.94 -5.52
N THR A 58 1.97 6.62 -5.57
CA THR A 58 2.31 5.84 -6.77
C THR A 58 1.06 5.43 -7.53
N SER A 59 1.09 5.57 -8.85
CA SER A 59 0.04 5.09 -9.76
C SER A 59 0.60 4.97 -11.18
N LEU A 60 0.09 4.03 -11.98
CA LEU A 60 0.54 3.79 -13.35
C LEU A 60 0.39 5.01 -14.26
N ASN A 61 -0.61 5.84 -14.02
CA ASN A 61 -0.88 7.05 -14.81
C ASN A 61 -0.26 8.31 -14.18
N HIS A 62 0.56 8.17 -13.14
CA HIS A 62 1.18 9.25 -12.41
C HIS A 62 2.66 9.43 -12.83
N TYR A 63 3.22 10.64 -12.66
CA TYR A 63 4.62 10.92 -12.98
C TYR A 63 5.61 10.05 -12.17
N THR A 64 5.23 9.66 -10.96
CA THR A 64 6.04 8.79 -10.09
C THR A 64 6.43 7.48 -10.76
N PHE A 65 5.51 6.84 -11.49
CA PHE A 65 5.81 5.62 -12.23
C PHE A 65 6.83 5.86 -13.35
N ARG A 66 6.71 6.98 -14.08
CA ARG A 66 7.67 7.35 -15.14
C ARG A 66 9.06 7.61 -14.55
N LEU A 67 9.14 8.32 -13.42
CA LEU A 67 10.42 8.57 -12.74
C LEU A 67 11.03 7.28 -12.18
N SER A 68 10.22 6.39 -11.61
CA SER A 68 10.66 5.06 -11.18
C SER A 68 11.26 4.25 -12.34
N GLN A 69 10.58 4.25 -13.51
CA GLN A 69 11.10 3.59 -14.73
C GLN A 69 12.41 4.21 -15.20
N LEU A 70 12.46 5.55 -15.30
CA LEU A 70 13.65 6.27 -15.75
C LEU A 70 14.84 6.00 -14.82
N ALA A 71 14.65 6.10 -13.52
CA ALA A 71 15.68 5.81 -12.52
C ALA A 71 16.19 4.36 -12.62
N THR A 72 15.28 3.40 -12.71
CA THR A 72 15.63 1.97 -12.82
C THR A 72 16.40 1.67 -14.10
N GLN A 73 15.99 2.23 -15.25
CA GLN A 73 16.66 2.04 -16.55
C GLN A 73 18.07 2.64 -16.56
N ASN A 74 18.30 3.69 -15.79
CA ASN A 74 19.62 4.32 -15.64
C ASN A 74 20.43 3.77 -14.46
N GLY A 75 20.00 2.68 -13.85
CA GLY A 75 20.79 1.96 -12.86
C GLY A 75 20.71 2.49 -11.45
N LEU A 76 19.84 3.46 -11.12
CA LEU A 76 19.64 3.93 -9.75
C LEU A 76 19.05 2.79 -8.88
N ALA A 77 19.34 2.81 -7.58
CA ALA A 77 18.60 2.02 -6.60
C ALA A 77 17.25 2.69 -6.33
N VAL A 78 16.14 1.99 -6.58
CA VAL A 78 14.79 2.60 -6.53
C VAL A 78 13.89 1.88 -5.54
N ILE A 79 13.26 2.63 -4.68
CA ILE A 79 12.07 2.26 -3.89
C ILE A 79 11.03 3.38 -4.11
N ASP A 80 9.87 3.12 -4.73
CA ASP A 80 9.38 1.84 -5.20
C ASP A 80 9.77 1.61 -6.67
N ASP A 81 10.22 0.40 -6.95
CA ASP A 81 10.57 0.01 -8.31
C ASP A 81 9.32 -0.18 -9.20
N PRO A 82 9.46 -0.09 -10.54
CA PRO A 82 8.30 -0.12 -11.44
C PRO A 82 7.49 -1.42 -11.36
N GLN A 83 8.12 -2.57 -11.08
CA GLN A 83 7.43 -3.84 -10.98
C GLN A 83 6.59 -3.90 -9.71
N SER A 84 7.10 -3.37 -8.60
CA SER A 84 6.37 -3.23 -7.35
C SER A 84 5.14 -2.35 -7.51
N ILE A 85 5.29 -1.19 -8.18
CA ILE A 85 4.15 -0.30 -8.48
C ILE A 85 3.09 -1.02 -9.32
N ILE A 86 3.47 -1.68 -10.43
CA ILE A 86 2.53 -2.41 -11.29
C ILE A 86 1.77 -3.48 -10.51
N ARG A 87 2.46 -4.24 -9.68
CA ARG A 87 1.89 -5.38 -8.95
C ARG A 87 0.96 -4.93 -7.83
N CYS A 88 1.36 -3.94 -7.05
CA CYS A 88 0.62 -3.51 -5.86
C CYS A 88 -0.58 -2.64 -6.21
N THR A 89 -0.48 -1.77 -7.22
CA THR A 89 -1.60 -0.89 -7.61
C THR A 89 -2.73 -1.62 -8.34
N ASN A 90 -2.54 -2.88 -8.75
CA ASN A 90 -3.52 -3.65 -9.53
C ASN A 90 -4.16 -4.76 -8.68
N LYS A 91 -5.38 -4.51 -8.17
CA LYS A 91 -6.13 -5.48 -7.35
C LYS A 91 -6.52 -6.76 -8.08
N VAL A 92 -6.65 -6.72 -9.42
CA VAL A 92 -6.89 -7.93 -10.22
C VAL A 92 -5.64 -8.80 -10.20
N TYR A 93 -4.47 -8.21 -10.41
CA TYR A 93 -3.20 -8.94 -10.31
C TYR A 93 -3.01 -9.56 -8.92
N LEU A 94 -3.28 -8.81 -7.85
CA LEU A 94 -3.15 -9.32 -6.48
C LEU A 94 -4.11 -10.49 -6.22
N LYS A 95 -5.37 -10.39 -6.69
CA LYS A 95 -6.33 -11.50 -6.61
C LYS A 95 -5.80 -12.77 -7.28
N GLU A 96 -5.38 -12.67 -8.54
CA GLU A 96 -4.85 -13.80 -9.30
C GLU A 96 -3.58 -14.38 -8.64
N LEU A 97 -2.70 -13.51 -8.13
CA LEU A 97 -1.51 -13.91 -7.39
C LEU A 97 -1.86 -14.70 -6.13
N PHE A 98 -2.81 -14.20 -5.34
CA PHE A 98 -3.20 -14.85 -4.08
C PHE A 98 -3.83 -16.21 -4.32
N GLU A 99 -4.66 -16.36 -5.35
CA GLU A 99 -5.25 -17.65 -5.73
C GLU A 99 -4.17 -18.63 -6.21
N LYS A 100 -3.34 -18.22 -7.15
CA LYS A 100 -2.26 -19.04 -7.72
C LYS A 100 -1.30 -19.54 -6.65
N GLU A 101 -0.86 -18.66 -5.76
CA GLU A 101 0.13 -18.96 -4.74
C GLU A 101 -0.51 -19.47 -3.42
N LYS A 102 -1.83 -19.65 -3.40
CA LYS A 102 -2.60 -20.11 -2.23
C LYS A 102 -2.34 -19.25 -0.99
N ILE A 103 -2.29 -17.93 -1.18
CA ILE A 103 -2.21 -16.95 -0.09
C ILE A 103 -3.63 -16.77 0.45
N PRO A 104 -3.85 -16.93 1.77
CA PRO A 104 -5.17 -16.70 2.34
C PRO A 104 -5.63 -15.26 2.09
N ALA A 105 -6.77 -15.09 1.42
CA ALA A 105 -7.39 -13.82 1.11
C ALA A 105 -8.93 -13.98 1.12
N PRO A 106 -9.71 -12.90 1.22
CA PRO A 106 -11.16 -13.00 1.08
C PRO A 106 -11.54 -13.49 -0.32
N LEU A 107 -12.61 -14.27 -0.42
CA LEU A 107 -13.16 -14.69 -1.71
C LEU A 107 -13.45 -13.47 -2.57
N SER A 108 -13.08 -13.55 -3.84
CA SER A 108 -13.22 -12.43 -4.76
C SER A 108 -13.54 -12.90 -6.16
N MET A 109 -14.39 -12.13 -6.87
CA MET A 109 -14.72 -12.38 -8.28
C MET A 109 -14.62 -11.10 -9.09
N LEU A 110 -14.40 -11.24 -10.40
CA LEU A 110 -14.37 -10.13 -11.33
C LEU A 110 -15.73 -9.93 -11.95
N LEU A 111 -16.21 -8.70 -11.98
CA LEU A 111 -17.43 -8.29 -12.67
C LEU A 111 -17.05 -7.44 -13.89
N PHE A 112 -17.63 -7.76 -15.03
CA PHE A 112 -17.35 -7.07 -16.29
C PHE A 112 -18.56 -6.26 -16.70
N LYS A 113 -18.35 -5.01 -17.14
CA LYS A 113 -19.43 -4.11 -17.61
C LYS A 113 -20.26 -4.72 -18.75
N SER A 114 -19.63 -5.56 -19.58
CA SER A 114 -20.30 -6.24 -20.70
C SER A 114 -21.18 -7.43 -20.30
N ASN A 115 -20.95 -8.00 -19.12
CA ASN A 115 -21.68 -9.16 -18.62
C ASN A 115 -21.65 -9.17 -17.09
N VAL A 116 -22.62 -8.50 -16.48
CA VAL A 116 -22.69 -8.33 -15.02
C VAL A 116 -23.48 -9.50 -14.43
N ASN A 117 -22.91 -10.10 -13.39
CA ASN A 117 -23.57 -11.13 -12.60
C ASN A 117 -24.75 -10.54 -11.80
N SER A 118 -25.81 -11.32 -11.60
CA SER A 118 -26.94 -10.93 -10.75
C SER A 118 -26.51 -10.84 -9.27
N TYR A 119 -27.35 -10.19 -8.45
CA TYR A 119 -27.11 -10.11 -7.00
C TYR A 119 -27.06 -11.51 -6.38
N GLU A 120 -27.94 -12.42 -6.82
CA GLU A 120 -28.02 -13.80 -6.35
C GLU A 120 -26.74 -14.58 -6.67
N GLU A 121 -26.24 -14.48 -7.92
CA GLU A 121 -25.00 -15.15 -8.34
C GLU A 121 -23.79 -14.68 -7.53
N ILE A 122 -23.71 -13.37 -7.24
CA ILE A 122 -22.63 -12.81 -6.44
C ILE A 122 -22.74 -13.28 -4.99
N THR A 123 -23.92 -13.22 -4.40
CA THR A 123 -24.13 -13.60 -3.00
C THR A 123 -24.00 -15.10 -2.74
N GLU A 124 -24.29 -15.93 -3.73
CA GLU A 124 -24.05 -17.38 -3.65
C GLU A 124 -22.54 -17.67 -3.46
N GLN A 125 -21.66 -16.89 -4.08
CA GLN A 125 -20.22 -17.09 -4.00
C GLN A 125 -19.57 -16.34 -2.83
N LEU A 126 -19.97 -15.09 -2.57
CA LEU A 126 -19.28 -14.20 -1.65
C LEU A 126 -20.04 -13.97 -0.33
N GLY A 127 -21.31 -14.36 -0.25
CA GLY A 127 -22.20 -13.99 0.83
C GLY A 127 -22.70 -12.55 0.75
N SER A 128 -23.55 -12.17 1.71
CA SER A 128 -24.07 -10.78 1.83
C SER A 128 -23.81 -10.30 3.27
N PRO A 129 -23.34 -9.05 3.46
CA PRO A 129 -22.94 -8.09 2.42
C PRO A 129 -21.60 -8.44 1.76
N PHE A 130 -21.32 -7.80 0.60
CA PHE A 130 -20.02 -7.86 -0.06
C PHE A 130 -19.50 -6.46 -0.43
N ILE A 131 -18.24 -6.37 -0.87
CA ILE A 131 -17.57 -5.10 -1.22
C ILE A 131 -17.31 -5.07 -2.72
N LEU A 132 -17.69 -3.97 -3.38
CA LEU A 132 -17.24 -3.65 -4.74
C LEU A 132 -16.07 -2.68 -4.71
N LYS A 133 -15.06 -2.93 -5.55
CA LYS A 133 -13.84 -2.11 -5.66
C LYS A 133 -13.50 -1.88 -7.13
N ILE A 134 -12.99 -0.67 -7.45
CA ILE A 134 -12.24 -0.47 -8.70
C ILE A 134 -10.83 -1.07 -8.57
N PRO A 135 -10.27 -1.67 -9.66
CA PRO A 135 -8.99 -2.37 -9.59
C PRO A 135 -7.80 -1.50 -9.14
N ASP A 136 -7.76 -0.25 -9.56
CA ASP A 136 -6.68 0.72 -9.35
C ASP A 136 -7.00 1.81 -8.31
N GLY A 137 -8.05 1.62 -7.51
CA GLY A 137 -8.44 2.55 -6.45
C GLY A 137 -7.53 2.45 -5.23
N SER A 138 -7.18 3.59 -4.61
CA SER A 138 -6.44 3.71 -3.36
C SER A 138 -7.24 4.45 -2.29
N PHE A 139 -6.77 4.44 -1.01
CA PHE A 139 -7.37 5.17 0.12
C PHE A 139 -8.88 4.93 0.32
N SER A 140 -9.36 3.72 0.09
CA SER A 140 -10.80 3.38 0.15
C SER A 140 -11.69 4.16 -0.84
N ILE A 141 -11.11 4.90 -1.78
CA ILE A 141 -11.85 5.62 -2.82
C ILE A 141 -12.34 4.62 -3.87
N GLY A 142 -13.62 4.74 -4.25
CA GLY A 142 -14.22 3.81 -5.24
C GLY A 142 -14.55 2.43 -4.66
N MET A 143 -14.75 2.33 -3.34
CA MET A 143 -15.28 1.14 -2.68
C MET A 143 -16.74 1.35 -2.27
N LYS A 144 -17.55 0.33 -2.45
CA LYS A 144 -18.97 0.30 -2.04
C LYS A 144 -19.27 -1.01 -1.32
N LYS A 145 -19.91 -0.91 -0.15
CA LYS A 145 -20.51 -2.06 0.52
C LYS A 145 -21.92 -2.24 -0.02
N VAL A 146 -22.27 -3.46 -0.39
CA VAL A 146 -23.54 -3.83 -1.01
C VAL A 146 -24.26 -4.80 -0.09
N ASN A 147 -25.47 -4.46 0.34
CA ASN A 147 -26.29 -5.27 1.24
C ASN A 147 -27.51 -5.88 0.53
N ASN A 148 -27.91 -5.37 -0.64
CA ASN A 148 -29.08 -5.81 -1.40
C ASN A 148 -28.93 -5.43 -2.87
N GLU A 149 -29.87 -5.91 -3.72
CA GLU A 149 -29.88 -5.72 -5.16
C GLU A 149 -29.95 -4.24 -5.57
N ILE A 150 -30.74 -3.42 -4.87
CA ILE A 150 -30.89 -1.98 -5.15
C ILE A 150 -29.54 -1.27 -4.99
N GLU A 151 -28.83 -1.57 -3.89
CA GLU A 151 -27.50 -1.02 -3.64
C GLU A 151 -26.47 -1.52 -4.66
N LEU A 152 -26.61 -2.75 -5.17
CA LEU A 152 -25.77 -3.27 -6.25
C LEU A 152 -25.96 -2.42 -7.51
N ASP A 153 -27.19 -2.21 -7.96
CA ASP A 153 -27.50 -1.44 -9.16
C ASP A 153 -26.97 0.00 -9.07
N GLU A 154 -27.13 0.64 -7.92
CA GLU A 154 -26.62 1.99 -7.68
C GLU A 154 -25.08 2.01 -7.71
N ALA A 155 -24.43 1.04 -7.08
CA ALA A 155 -22.98 0.94 -7.05
C ALA A 155 -22.39 0.66 -8.43
N LEU A 156 -22.99 -0.25 -9.21
CA LEU A 156 -22.54 -0.59 -10.56
C LEU A 156 -22.62 0.62 -11.50
N LYS A 157 -23.71 1.42 -11.44
CA LYS A 157 -23.84 2.64 -12.24
C LYS A 157 -22.67 3.60 -12.00
N VAL A 158 -22.32 3.84 -10.73
CA VAL A 158 -21.26 4.77 -10.36
C VAL A 158 -19.86 4.21 -10.66
N LEU A 159 -19.63 2.92 -10.41
CA LEU A 159 -18.29 2.33 -10.52
C LEU A 159 -17.94 1.98 -11.96
N PHE A 160 -18.90 1.52 -12.78
CA PHE A 160 -18.68 1.23 -14.20
C PHE A 160 -18.50 2.49 -15.07
N ASP A 161 -18.78 3.67 -14.55
CA ASP A 161 -18.40 4.92 -15.21
C ASP A 161 -16.88 5.19 -15.09
N LYS A 162 -16.23 4.57 -14.11
CA LYS A 162 -14.80 4.74 -13.83
C LYS A 162 -13.93 3.58 -14.31
N SER A 163 -14.47 2.37 -14.38
CA SER A 163 -13.73 1.17 -14.79
C SER A 163 -14.65 0.19 -15.50
N SER A 164 -14.16 -0.50 -16.52
CA SER A 164 -14.89 -1.58 -17.21
C SER A 164 -14.86 -2.92 -16.45
N ILE A 165 -14.03 -3.03 -15.43
CA ILE A 165 -13.86 -4.21 -14.57
C ILE A 165 -13.98 -3.77 -13.12
N LEU A 166 -14.71 -4.52 -12.30
CA LEU A 166 -14.80 -4.34 -10.87
C LEU A 166 -14.38 -5.63 -10.16
N LEU A 167 -13.86 -5.49 -8.96
CA LEU A 167 -13.62 -6.60 -8.04
C LEU A 167 -14.76 -6.63 -7.01
N ALA A 168 -15.54 -7.70 -6.99
CA ALA A 168 -16.44 -8.03 -5.89
C ALA A 168 -15.70 -8.92 -4.89
N GLN A 169 -15.77 -8.61 -3.60
CA GLN A 169 -15.02 -9.30 -2.55
C GLN A 169 -15.91 -9.55 -1.35
N GLU A 170 -15.76 -10.73 -0.75
CA GLU A 170 -16.37 -11.10 0.53
C GLU A 170 -16.13 -10.01 1.58
N PHE A 171 -17.19 -9.61 2.29
CA PHE A 171 -17.07 -8.66 3.39
C PHE A 171 -16.59 -9.37 4.66
N THR A 172 -15.41 -9.00 5.11
CA THR A 172 -14.79 -9.57 6.30
C THR A 172 -14.66 -8.49 7.37
N PRO A 173 -15.61 -8.37 8.31
CA PRO A 173 -15.58 -7.35 9.36
C PRO A 173 -14.53 -7.70 10.43
N THR A 174 -13.78 -6.68 10.86
CA THR A 174 -12.84 -6.72 11.99
C THR A 174 -12.82 -5.34 12.66
N ASP A 175 -12.39 -5.27 13.92
CA ASP A 175 -12.26 -4.00 14.63
C ASP A 175 -11.07 -3.19 14.14
N PHE A 176 -10.03 -3.87 13.63
CA PHE A 176 -8.83 -3.28 13.06
C PHE A 176 -8.24 -4.20 11.98
N ASP A 177 -7.42 -3.59 11.14
CA ASP A 177 -6.56 -4.30 10.21
C ASP A 177 -5.11 -4.24 10.71
N TRP A 178 -4.39 -5.36 10.59
CA TRP A 178 -2.95 -5.37 10.71
C TRP A 178 -2.33 -4.73 9.49
N ARG A 179 -1.37 -3.81 9.68
CA ARG A 179 -0.42 -3.41 8.65
C ARG A 179 0.97 -3.84 9.07
N ILE A 180 1.58 -4.71 8.28
CA ILE A 180 2.95 -5.15 8.48
C ILE A 180 3.82 -4.46 7.44
N GLY A 181 4.68 -3.55 7.88
CA GLY A 181 5.73 -2.96 7.05
C GLY A 181 6.86 -3.96 6.86
N ILE A 182 7.22 -4.21 5.61
CA ILE A 182 8.26 -5.18 5.22
C ILE A 182 9.27 -4.46 4.35
N LEU A 183 10.54 -4.56 4.71
CA LEU A 183 11.66 -4.02 3.95
C LEU A 183 12.62 -5.15 3.56
N ASN A 184 12.86 -5.34 2.28
CA ASN A 184 13.77 -6.36 1.75
C ASN A 184 13.49 -7.78 2.30
N GLY A 185 12.20 -8.13 2.47
CA GLY A 185 11.78 -9.43 2.99
C GLY A 185 11.84 -9.59 4.51
N GLU A 186 12.18 -8.55 5.26
CA GLU A 186 12.23 -8.54 6.73
C GLU A 186 11.14 -7.63 7.31
N PRO A 187 10.51 -7.99 8.46
CA PRO A 187 9.55 -7.13 9.11
C PRO A 187 10.22 -5.84 9.60
N LEU A 188 9.65 -4.70 9.28
CA LEU A 188 10.15 -3.39 9.68
C LEU A 188 9.33 -2.81 10.84
N TYR A 189 8.01 -2.74 10.67
CA TYR A 189 7.07 -2.27 11.69
C TYR A 189 5.74 -3.04 11.62
N ALA A 190 4.96 -2.95 12.67
CA ALA A 190 3.60 -3.51 12.71
C ALA A 190 2.64 -2.53 13.39
N CYS A 191 1.50 -2.29 12.75
CA CYS A 191 0.46 -1.42 13.25
C CYS A 191 -0.90 -2.12 13.22
N LYS A 192 -1.77 -1.74 14.15
CA LYS A 192 -3.21 -1.97 14.09
C LYS A 192 -3.87 -0.68 13.62
N TYR A 193 -4.53 -0.73 12.49
CA TYR A 193 -5.32 0.36 11.96
C TYR A 193 -6.79 0.11 12.28
N TYR A 194 -7.30 0.81 13.28
CA TYR A 194 -8.68 0.65 13.73
C TYR A 194 -9.66 1.25 12.74
N MET A 195 -10.84 0.63 12.63
CA MET A 195 -11.92 1.19 11.81
C MET A 195 -12.36 2.56 12.34
N ALA A 196 -12.70 3.47 11.44
CA ALA A 196 -13.26 4.77 11.85
C ALA A 196 -14.56 4.53 12.64
N LYS A 197 -14.74 5.28 13.74
CA LYS A 197 -15.86 5.07 14.67
C LYS A 197 -17.22 5.02 13.96
N GLY A 198 -17.90 3.89 14.09
CA GLY A 198 -19.20 3.64 13.46
C GLY A 198 -19.11 3.36 11.95
N HIS A 199 -17.93 3.04 11.43
CA HIS A 199 -17.71 2.73 10.04
C HIS A 199 -16.96 1.39 9.86
N TRP A 200 -17.06 0.80 8.68
CA TRP A 200 -16.40 -0.47 8.33
C TRP A 200 -15.05 -0.29 7.62
N GLN A 201 -14.62 0.96 7.42
CA GLN A 201 -13.35 1.34 6.79
C GLN A 201 -12.47 2.09 7.77
N ILE A 202 -11.15 2.02 7.57
CA ILE A 202 -10.14 2.80 8.31
C ILE A 202 -10.29 4.29 7.97
N TYR A 203 -10.44 4.61 6.67
CA TYR A 203 -10.66 5.97 6.18
C TYR A 203 -12.14 6.16 5.80
N CYS A 204 -12.78 7.16 6.37
CA CYS A 204 -14.14 7.53 6.04
C CYS A 204 -14.16 8.94 5.44
N HIS A 205 -14.54 9.02 4.16
CA HIS A 205 -14.65 10.28 3.42
C HIS A 205 -16.10 10.71 3.37
N TYR A 206 -16.41 11.88 3.95
CA TYR A 206 -17.76 12.44 3.93
C TYR A 206 -17.96 13.35 2.71
N ALA A 207 -19.18 13.44 2.23
CA ALA A 207 -19.58 14.34 1.13
C ALA A 207 -19.27 15.82 1.42
N SER A 208 -19.11 16.18 2.70
CA SER A 208 -18.70 17.52 3.15
C SER A 208 -17.20 17.84 2.96
N GLY A 209 -16.43 16.93 2.36
CA GLY A 209 -14.97 17.06 2.20
C GLY A 209 -14.15 16.76 3.46
N ARG A 210 -14.81 16.45 4.59
CA ARG A 210 -14.12 16.00 5.81
C ARG A 210 -13.75 14.53 5.68
N SER A 211 -12.56 14.17 6.18
CA SER A 211 -12.13 12.77 6.32
C SER A 211 -11.95 12.45 7.80
N ARG A 212 -12.32 11.25 8.20
CA ARG A 212 -12.07 10.71 9.53
C ARG A 212 -11.25 9.45 9.37
N CYS A 213 -10.14 9.35 10.09
CA CYS A 213 -9.31 8.16 10.17
C CYS A 213 -9.56 7.45 11.51
N GLY A 214 -9.44 6.14 11.52
CA GLY A 214 -9.38 5.36 12.76
C GLY A 214 -8.08 5.63 13.53
N LEU A 215 -7.99 5.11 14.74
CA LEU A 215 -6.77 5.16 15.54
C LEU A 215 -5.74 4.20 14.93
N VAL A 216 -4.46 4.54 15.10
CA VAL A 216 -3.33 3.68 14.77
C VAL A 216 -2.59 3.32 16.06
N GLU A 217 -2.33 2.05 16.27
CA GLU A 217 -1.55 1.54 17.40
C GLU A 217 -0.36 0.76 16.85
N THR A 218 0.86 1.21 17.13
CA THR A 218 2.07 0.50 16.71
C THR A 218 2.44 -0.54 17.73
N ILE A 219 2.70 -1.75 17.25
CA ILE A 219 2.94 -2.94 18.06
C ILE A 219 4.37 -3.44 17.81
N PRO A 220 5.14 -3.79 18.86
CA PRO A 220 6.43 -4.45 18.67
C PRO A 220 6.28 -5.75 17.86
N ILE A 221 7.18 -6.00 16.92
CA ILE A 221 7.10 -7.16 16.00
C ILE A 221 6.96 -8.48 16.76
N TYR A 222 7.64 -8.65 17.91
CA TYR A 222 7.59 -9.87 18.71
C TYR A 222 6.22 -10.12 19.40
N GLN A 223 5.32 -9.11 19.43
CA GLN A 223 3.96 -9.23 19.95
C GLN A 223 2.92 -9.51 18.85
N VAL A 224 3.32 -9.43 17.59
CA VAL A 224 2.43 -9.73 16.47
C VAL A 224 2.21 -11.24 16.40
N PRO A 225 0.97 -11.72 16.22
CA PRO A 225 0.72 -13.15 16.04
C PRO A 225 1.55 -13.74 14.90
N ARG A 226 2.22 -14.86 15.14
CA ARG A 226 3.12 -15.46 14.14
C ARG A 226 2.44 -15.71 12.80
N LYS A 227 1.16 -16.14 12.82
CA LYS A 227 0.36 -16.34 11.60
C LYS A 227 0.22 -15.08 10.76
N VAL A 228 0.13 -13.89 11.40
CA VAL A 228 0.08 -12.59 10.70
C VAL A 228 1.42 -12.31 10.03
N LEU A 229 2.53 -12.44 10.76
CA LEU A 229 3.87 -12.20 10.23
C LEU A 229 4.21 -13.17 9.09
N ASP A 230 4.02 -14.48 9.29
CA ASP A 230 4.36 -15.50 8.29
C ASP A 230 3.54 -15.29 7.00
N THR A 231 2.24 -14.95 7.15
CA THR A 231 1.37 -14.67 5.99
C THR A 231 1.79 -13.39 5.27
N ALA A 232 2.11 -12.32 6.00
CA ALA A 232 2.56 -11.05 5.43
C ALA A 232 3.88 -11.22 4.66
N LEU A 233 4.88 -11.86 5.28
CA LEU A 233 6.20 -12.10 4.66
C LEU A 233 6.08 -12.97 3.41
N ARG A 234 5.27 -14.03 3.48
CA ARG A 234 5.01 -14.89 2.33
C ARG A 234 4.34 -14.10 1.20
N ALA A 235 3.33 -13.31 1.49
CA ALA A 235 2.63 -12.51 0.47
C ALA A 235 3.56 -11.48 -0.20
N ALA A 236 4.33 -10.73 0.60
CA ALA A 236 5.28 -9.74 0.09
C ALA A 236 6.40 -10.36 -0.74
N SER A 237 6.83 -11.60 -0.44
CA SER A 237 7.91 -12.28 -1.17
C SER A 237 7.61 -12.49 -2.66
N PHE A 238 6.33 -12.54 -3.06
CA PHE A 238 5.90 -12.63 -4.45
C PHE A 238 5.86 -11.26 -5.17
N ILE A 239 5.90 -10.16 -4.41
CA ILE A 239 6.00 -8.83 -5.00
C ILE A 239 7.45 -8.50 -5.32
N GLY A 240 8.35 -8.58 -4.34
CA GLY A 240 9.76 -8.24 -4.55
C GLY A 240 10.54 -8.06 -3.25
N LYS A 241 11.60 -7.25 -3.33
CA LYS A 241 12.49 -6.92 -2.21
C LYS A 241 12.47 -5.43 -1.83
N GLY A 242 11.39 -4.73 -2.17
CA GLY A 242 11.19 -3.32 -1.85
C GLY A 242 10.72 -3.06 -0.41
N LEU A 243 10.07 -1.93 -0.25
CA LEU A 243 9.34 -1.54 0.96
C LEU A 243 7.84 -1.78 0.72
N TYR A 244 7.21 -2.63 1.52
CA TYR A 244 5.80 -2.98 1.35
C TYR A 244 5.02 -2.84 2.65
N GLY A 245 3.77 -2.42 2.55
CA GLY A 245 2.78 -2.50 3.61
C GLY A 245 1.75 -3.58 3.30
N VAL A 246 1.74 -4.68 4.03
CA VAL A 246 0.76 -5.75 3.87
C VAL A 246 -0.37 -5.54 4.86
N ASP A 247 -1.58 -5.40 4.33
CA ASP A 247 -2.80 -5.28 5.13
C ASP A 247 -3.46 -6.65 5.31
N LEU A 248 -3.68 -7.03 6.56
CA LEU A 248 -4.25 -8.34 6.91
C LEU A 248 -5.37 -8.20 7.93
N LYS A 249 -6.31 -9.14 7.87
CA LYS A 249 -7.32 -9.35 8.90
C LYS A 249 -7.10 -10.69 9.60
N MET A 250 -7.45 -10.73 10.90
CA MET A 250 -7.52 -12.00 11.64
C MET A 250 -8.98 -12.44 11.77
N VAL A 251 -9.32 -13.57 11.17
CA VAL A 251 -10.68 -14.12 11.17
C VAL A 251 -10.59 -15.60 11.54
N ASN A 252 -11.32 -16.01 12.58
CA ASN A 252 -11.34 -17.40 13.03
C ASN A 252 -9.93 -18.02 13.16
N ASP A 253 -9.02 -17.29 13.79
CA ASP A 253 -7.62 -17.67 13.99
C ASP A 253 -6.81 -17.87 12.69
N ARG A 254 -7.25 -17.28 11.56
CA ARG A 254 -6.55 -17.27 10.29
C ARG A 254 -6.20 -15.84 9.88
N ALA A 255 -4.98 -15.61 9.47
CA ALA A 255 -4.56 -14.35 8.87
C ALA A 255 -4.90 -14.37 7.36
N ILE A 256 -5.64 -13.38 6.88
CA ILE A 256 -6.00 -13.22 5.47
C ILE A 256 -5.50 -11.89 4.96
N VAL A 257 -4.88 -11.88 3.78
CA VAL A 257 -4.33 -10.68 3.14
C VAL A 257 -5.45 -9.92 2.44
N ILE A 258 -5.58 -8.64 2.73
CA ILE A 258 -6.54 -7.75 2.08
C ILE A 258 -5.90 -7.02 0.91
N GLU A 259 -4.67 -6.52 1.10
CA GLU A 259 -3.95 -5.72 0.11
C GLU A 259 -2.44 -5.71 0.40
N ILE A 260 -1.63 -5.47 -0.63
CA ILE A 260 -0.21 -5.17 -0.50
C ILE A 260 0.03 -3.81 -1.15
N ASN A 261 0.61 -2.89 -0.38
CA ASN A 261 0.91 -1.53 -0.82
C ASN A 261 2.42 -1.39 -1.08
N ASP A 262 2.79 -0.82 -2.22
CA ASP A 262 4.19 -0.57 -2.61
C ASP A 262 4.80 0.66 -1.91
N ASN A 263 3.99 1.62 -1.55
CA ASN A 263 4.42 2.87 -0.92
C ASN A 263 3.68 3.07 0.41
N PRO A 264 3.95 2.22 1.43
CA PRO A 264 3.22 2.28 2.69
C PRO A 264 3.53 3.55 3.47
N SER A 265 2.56 3.96 4.31
CA SER A 265 2.75 5.10 5.20
C SER A 265 3.91 4.89 6.16
N ILE A 266 4.70 5.95 6.35
CA ILE A 266 5.68 6.10 7.42
C ILE A 266 5.53 7.52 7.94
N ASP A 267 4.74 7.69 8.99
CA ASP A 267 4.50 8.95 9.66
C ASP A 267 5.20 9.00 11.02
N HIS A 268 5.73 10.16 11.36
CA HIS A 268 6.43 10.33 12.63
C HIS A 268 5.48 10.23 13.82
N GLY A 269 5.84 9.36 14.77
CA GLY A 269 5.03 9.07 15.96
C GLY A 269 3.92 8.05 15.74
N LEU A 270 3.81 7.49 14.50
CA LEU A 270 2.93 6.38 14.16
C LEU A 270 3.77 5.14 13.80
N GLU A 271 4.10 4.92 12.55
CA GLU A 271 4.83 3.72 12.12
C GLU A 271 6.25 3.64 12.73
N ASP A 272 6.86 4.77 13.02
CA ASP A 272 8.17 4.83 13.70
C ASP A 272 8.10 4.78 15.23
N ALA A 273 6.90 4.75 15.84
CA ALA A 273 6.73 4.92 17.29
C ALA A 273 7.51 3.91 18.15
N ILE A 274 7.76 2.70 17.66
CA ILE A 274 8.53 1.67 18.38
C ILE A 274 10.02 1.73 18.04
N LEU A 275 10.36 1.83 16.76
CA LEU A 275 11.75 1.81 16.30
C LEU A 275 12.41 3.19 16.37
N GLY A 276 11.66 4.27 16.34
CA GLY A 276 12.21 5.63 16.29
C GLY A 276 13.17 5.80 15.12
N ASP A 277 14.35 6.31 15.40
CA ASP A 277 15.41 6.55 14.41
C ASP A 277 15.89 5.28 13.71
N GLU A 278 15.80 4.11 14.37
CA GLU A 278 16.21 2.82 13.82
C GLU A 278 15.43 2.46 12.53
N LEU A 279 14.15 2.84 12.43
CA LEU A 279 13.36 2.61 11.22
C LEU A 279 14.02 3.28 10.00
N TYR A 280 14.40 4.53 10.15
CA TYR A 280 15.03 5.31 9.08
C TYR A 280 16.44 4.83 8.78
N TYR A 281 17.22 4.43 9.80
CA TYR A 281 18.53 3.80 9.59
C TYR A 281 18.43 2.52 8.76
N ARG A 282 17.43 1.69 9.00
CA ARG A 282 17.20 0.47 8.20
C ARG A 282 16.84 0.79 6.75
N LEU A 283 16.02 1.82 6.51
CA LEU A 283 15.68 2.29 5.16
C LEU A 283 16.93 2.76 4.41
N LEU A 284 17.73 3.63 5.03
CA LEU A 284 18.97 4.18 4.45
C LEU A 284 20.00 3.09 4.19
N ASN A 285 20.19 2.16 5.14
CA ASN A 285 21.07 1.00 4.97
C ASN A 285 20.61 0.07 3.83
N ASN A 286 19.29 -0.03 3.61
CA ASN A 286 18.79 -0.84 2.50
C ASN A 286 19.23 -0.27 1.14
N PHE A 287 19.23 1.05 0.96
CA PHE A 287 19.78 1.69 -0.25
C PHE A 287 21.28 1.40 -0.41
N TRP A 288 22.06 1.43 0.68
CA TRP A 288 23.46 1.00 0.66
C TRP A 288 23.62 -0.42 0.08
N ARG A 289 22.85 -1.37 0.63
CA ARG A 289 22.88 -2.77 0.14
C ARG A 289 22.49 -2.89 -1.33
N MET A 290 21.47 -2.15 -1.78
CA MET A 290 21.03 -2.15 -3.18
C MET A 290 22.11 -1.64 -4.13
N LEU A 291 22.88 -0.62 -3.71
CA LEU A 291 23.98 -0.03 -4.49
C LEU A 291 25.20 -0.93 -4.52
N ASP A 292 25.54 -1.60 -3.39
CA ASP A 292 26.68 -2.52 -3.34
C ASP A 292 26.48 -3.74 -4.25
N VAL A 293 25.27 -4.32 -4.26
CA VAL A 293 24.95 -5.46 -5.16
C VAL A 293 25.09 -5.09 -6.63
N LYS A 294 24.90 -3.82 -7.01
CA LYS A 294 25.04 -3.36 -8.40
C LYS A 294 26.48 -3.11 -8.84
N ARG A 295 27.43 -3.08 -7.89
CA ARG A 295 28.87 -2.83 -8.17
C ARG A 295 29.64 -4.11 -8.52
N PHE A 296 29.02 -5.27 -8.34
CA PHE A 296 29.55 -6.60 -8.67
C PHE A 296 28.65 -7.34 -9.65
#